data_4093d3890ff720ab810d65cb985cd11e
#
_entry.id   4093d3890ff720ab810d65cb985cd11e
#
_cell.length_a   1.000
_cell.length_b   1.000
_cell.length_c   1.000
_cell.angle_alpha   90.00
_cell.angle_beta   90.00
_cell.angle_gamma   90.00
#
_symmetry.space_group_name_H-M   'P 1'
#
loop_
_entity.id
_entity.type
_entity.pdbx_description
1 polymer ?
#
loop_
_entity_poly.entity_id
_entity_poly.type
_entity_poly.pdbx_seq_one_letter_code
_entity_poly.pdbx_strand_id
1 'polypeptide(L)'
;MRIYPTFFNIFFKGMDPEKAHHIGFWGVQTLRNVGITRALRKYFQPAPELATTVMGITFPSPFGLAAGFDKGGKGIAALAGIGFGHVEIGTITGQAQPGNPQPRLFRLVEDKAVINRMGFNNDGAAAAGPRVAAARADLETEYRGVVRPIIGVNIGKTKVVELENAIEDYLISTRTLTPQADYLVVNVSSPNTPGLRTLQAIESLRPLLTAVREEANRVSPNRHVPLTVKIAPDLVDEDIIEVAALAKELKLDGIIATNTTIAREGLGLTSDMTKVKEIGAGGLSGAPLKPRSLEVLRLLKREIGDDLAIISVGGVTTAEDVQERLDAGADLVQGYTAFLYEGPLWAAHINRGLVKLRRARR
;
A
#
# COMPACT_ATOMS: atom_id res chain seq x y z
N MET A 1 11.78 25.20 4.52
CA MET A 1 12.67 24.59 3.50
C MET A 1 12.62 23.09 3.64
N ARG A 2 12.33 22.33 2.57
CA ARG A 2 12.33 20.87 2.60
C ARG A 2 13.77 20.39 2.44
N ILE A 3 14.45 20.05 3.53
CA ILE A 3 15.89 19.69 3.56
C ILE A 3 16.13 18.32 2.88
N TYR A 4 15.19 17.37 3.00
CA TYR A 4 15.39 16.01 2.53
C TYR A 4 15.54 15.87 1.01
N PRO A 5 14.82 16.57 0.12
CA PRO A 5 15.05 16.48 -1.32
C PRO A 5 16.47 16.87 -1.73
N THR A 6 17.07 17.86 -1.05
CA THR A 6 18.48 18.25 -1.26
C THR A 6 19.42 17.14 -0.78
N PHE A 7 19.17 16.59 0.40
CA PHE A 7 19.92 15.46 0.96
C PHE A 7 19.82 14.23 0.04
N PHE A 8 18.62 13.91 -0.45
CA PHE A 8 18.39 12.83 -1.42
C PHE A 8 19.25 12.99 -2.68
N ASN A 9 19.26 14.19 -3.26
CA ASN A 9 20.03 14.48 -4.48
C ASN A 9 21.54 14.31 -4.28
N ILE A 10 22.06 14.63 -3.10
CA ILE A 10 23.49 14.51 -2.78
C ILE A 10 23.90 13.06 -2.50
N PHE A 11 23.13 12.35 -1.68
CA PHE A 11 23.57 11.07 -1.11
C PHE A 11 22.92 9.85 -1.77
N PHE A 12 21.67 9.97 -2.24
CA PHE A 12 20.91 8.80 -2.73
C PHE A 12 20.72 8.76 -4.24
N LYS A 13 20.80 9.90 -4.95
CA LYS A 13 20.52 9.96 -6.40
C LYS A 13 21.41 8.99 -7.22
N GLY A 14 22.69 8.87 -6.88
CA GLY A 14 23.66 7.98 -7.55
C GLY A 14 23.76 6.56 -6.97
N MET A 15 23.05 6.27 -5.86
CA MET A 15 23.12 4.97 -5.19
C MET A 15 22.15 3.99 -5.83
N ASP A 16 22.47 2.67 -5.78
CA ASP A 16 21.52 1.62 -6.14
C ASP A 16 20.20 1.79 -5.38
N PRO A 17 19.03 1.77 -6.07
CA PRO A 17 17.75 2.09 -5.46
C PRO A 17 17.32 1.13 -4.35
N GLU A 18 17.63 -0.17 -4.49
CA GLU A 18 17.27 -1.17 -3.47
C GLU A 18 18.16 -1.03 -2.23
N LYS A 19 19.45 -0.73 -2.43
CA LYS A 19 20.39 -0.42 -1.34
C LYS A 19 19.99 0.85 -0.59
N ALA A 20 19.61 1.91 -1.31
CA ALA A 20 19.10 3.14 -0.73
C ALA A 20 17.82 2.91 0.10
N HIS A 21 16.90 2.06 -0.39
CA HIS A 21 15.71 1.65 0.35
C HIS A 21 16.09 0.95 1.67
N HIS A 22 17.00 -0.01 1.64
CA HIS A 22 17.45 -0.71 2.87
C HIS A 22 18.06 0.24 3.88
N ILE A 23 18.92 1.18 3.46
CA ILE A 23 19.52 2.18 4.33
C ILE A 23 18.45 3.09 4.94
N GLY A 24 17.53 3.61 4.12
CA GLY A 24 16.43 4.45 4.59
C GLY A 24 15.52 3.73 5.58
N PHE A 25 15.18 2.48 5.29
CA PHE A 25 14.35 1.66 6.16
C PHE A 25 15.04 1.34 7.50
N TRP A 26 16.32 0.94 7.47
CA TRP A 26 17.13 0.77 8.65
C TRP A 26 17.22 2.07 9.48
N GLY A 27 17.37 3.22 8.83
CA GLY A 27 17.37 4.53 9.49
C GLY A 27 16.09 4.80 10.25
N VAL A 28 14.91 4.55 9.65
CA VAL A 28 13.60 4.73 10.31
C VAL A 28 13.45 3.77 11.51
N GLN A 29 13.87 2.51 11.36
CA GLN A 29 13.88 1.55 12.47
C GLN A 29 14.81 2.00 13.61
N THR A 30 15.99 2.50 13.27
CA THR A 30 16.97 3.00 14.26
C THR A 30 16.40 4.19 15.04
N LEU A 31 15.77 5.17 14.36
CA LEU A 31 15.12 6.30 15.03
C LEU A 31 14.08 5.86 16.05
N ARG A 32 13.35 4.78 15.77
CA ARG A 32 12.42 4.20 16.73
C ARG A 32 13.15 3.50 17.89
N ASN A 33 14.12 2.66 17.59
CA ASN A 33 14.84 1.86 18.59
C ASN A 33 15.56 2.73 19.61
N VAL A 34 16.12 3.87 19.19
CA VAL A 34 16.73 4.87 20.10
C VAL A 34 15.71 5.83 20.74
N GLY A 35 14.40 5.61 20.51
CA GLY A 35 13.32 6.36 21.16
C GLY A 35 13.00 7.73 20.56
N ILE A 36 13.66 8.16 19.47
CA ILE A 36 13.46 9.49 18.87
C ILE A 36 12.03 9.67 18.38
N THR A 37 11.45 8.67 17.72
CA THR A 37 10.05 8.75 17.24
C THR A 37 9.05 8.89 18.39
N ARG A 38 9.31 8.24 19.54
CA ARG A 38 8.50 8.37 20.74
C ARG A 38 8.66 9.75 21.38
N ALA A 39 9.89 10.24 21.48
CA ALA A 39 10.19 11.58 22.02
C ALA A 39 9.53 12.69 21.16
N LEU A 40 9.54 12.51 19.85
CA LEU A 40 8.94 13.46 18.88
C LEU A 40 7.49 13.09 18.50
N ARG A 41 6.81 12.24 19.27
CA ARG A 41 5.46 11.76 18.98
C ARG A 41 4.48 12.90 18.66
N LYS A 42 4.47 13.99 19.44
CA LYS A 42 3.60 15.16 19.19
C LYS A 42 3.84 15.81 17.82
N TYR A 43 5.04 15.68 17.29
CA TYR A 43 5.38 16.21 15.97
C TYR A 43 4.87 15.32 14.84
N PHE A 44 4.91 14.02 15.02
CA PHE A 44 4.54 13.04 14.01
C PHE A 44 3.06 12.66 14.04
N GLN A 45 2.45 12.66 15.24
CA GLN A 45 1.08 12.22 15.40
C GLN A 45 0.11 13.09 14.60
N PRO A 46 -0.80 12.46 13.80
CA PRO A 46 -1.88 13.18 13.15
C PRO A 46 -2.75 13.94 14.16
N ALA A 47 -3.24 15.12 13.76
CA ALA A 47 -4.19 15.86 14.59
C ALA A 47 -5.51 15.09 14.72
N PRO A 48 -6.17 15.09 15.90
CA PRO A 48 -7.41 14.35 16.12
C PRO A 48 -8.52 14.64 15.11
N GLU A 49 -8.57 15.85 14.56
CA GLU A 49 -9.54 16.27 13.54
C GLU A 49 -9.35 15.55 12.18
N LEU A 50 -8.26 14.81 11.98
CA LEU A 50 -8.03 13.97 10.80
C LEU A 50 -8.57 12.56 10.97
N ALA A 51 -8.91 12.14 12.20
CA ALA A 51 -9.44 10.80 12.43
C ALA A 51 -10.69 10.55 11.58
N THR A 52 -10.76 9.37 11.00
CA THR A 52 -11.87 8.94 10.14
C THR A 52 -12.18 7.47 10.40
N THR A 53 -13.46 7.10 10.32
CA THR A 53 -13.90 5.70 10.49
C THR A 53 -14.26 5.13 9.13
N VAL A 54 -13.58 4.05 8.74
CA VAL A 54 -13.74 3.37 7.46
C VAL A 54 -13.73 1.86 7.71
N MET A 55 -14.63 1.10 7.09
CA MET A 55 -14.74 -0.36 7.29
C MET A 55 -14.90 -0.76 8.76
N GLY A 56 -15.57 0.08 9.59
CA GLY A 56 -15.72 -0.15 11.03
C GLY A 56 -14.48 0.11 11.88
N ILE A 57 -13.37 0.58 11.28
CA ILE A 57 -12.09 0.87 11.94
C ILE A 57 -11.86 2.38 11.98
N THR A 58 -11.43 2.91 13.12
CA THR A 58 -11.03 4.32 13.23
C THR A 58 -9.54 4.47 12.92
N PHE A 59 -9.24 5.22 11.87
CA PHE A 59 -7.89 5.58 11.43
C PHE A 59 -7.53 6.96 11.99
N PRO A 60 -6.31 7.18 12.52
CA PRO A 60 -5.90 8.50 13.04
C PRO A 60 -5.70 9.54 11.94
N SER A 61 -5.56 9.11 10.68
CA SER A 61 -5.47 9.94 9.48
C SER A 61 -5.95 9.16 8.27
N PRO A 62 -6.58 9.78 7.27
CA PRO A 62 -6.94 9.13 6.03
C PRO A 62 -5.72 8.77 5.16
N PHE A 63 -4.52 9.25 5.51
CA PHE A 63 -3.30 9.02 4.74
C PHE A 63 -2.42 7.93 5.35
N GLY A 64 -2.03 6.95 4.53
CA GLY A 64 -1.21 5.80 4.92
C GLY A 64 -0.13 5.40 3.92
N LEU A 65 0.66 4.42 4.32
CA LEU A 65 1.72 3.82 3.51
C LEU A 65 1.19 2.59 2.77
N ALA A 66 1.36 2.57 1.45
CA ALA A 66 0.98 1.44 0.61
C ALA A 66 1.92 0.25 0.77
N ALA A 67 1.42 -0.96 0.50
CA ALA A 67 2.21 -2.19 0.42
C ALA A 67 3.41 -2.06 -0.53
N GLY A 68 4.44 -2.84 -0.24
CA GLY A 68 5.69 -2.90 -1.02
C GLY A 68 6.87 -2.24 -0.33
N PHE A 69 6.66 -1.35 0.64
CA PHE A 69 7.74 -0.73 1.40
C PHE A 69 8.27 -1.69 2.49
N ASP A 70 7.42 -2.15 3.38
CA ASP A 70 7.72 -3.17 4.38
C ASP A 70 7.13 -4.53 3.96
N LYS A 71 7.91 -5.31 3.22
CA LYS A 71 7.45 -6.56 2.63
C LYS A 71 7.38 -7.73 3.61
N GLY A 72 7.94 -7.59 4.80
CA GLY A 72 8.02 -8.67 5.78
C GLY A 72 7.51 -8.30 7.17
N GLY A 73 6.89 -7.12 7.34
CA GLY A 73 6.41 -6.67 8.63
C GLY A 73 7.53 -6.32 9.64
N LYS A 74 8.71 -5.94 9.13
CA LYS A 74 9.92 -5.70 9.95
C LYS A 74 9.97 -4.31 10.60
N GLY A 75 9.16 -3.36 10.09
CA GLY A 75 9.23 -1.95 10.50
C GLY A 75 7.88 -1.29 10.77
N ILE A 76 6.81 -2.06 10.96
CA ILE A 76 5.43 -1.56 11.13
C ILE A 76 5.38 -0.42 12.14
N ALA A 77 5.82 -0.66 13.36
CA ALA A 77 5.75 0.34 14.42
C ALA A 77 6.69 1.54 14.19
N ALA A 78 7.80 1.35 13.48
CA ALA A 78 8.69 2.44 13.11
C ALA A 78 8.06 3.37 12.05
N LEU A 79 7.41 2.79 11.04
CA LEU A 79 6.69 3.52 10.00
C LEU A 79 5.45 4.21 10.57
N ALA A 80 4.68 3.54 11.43
CA ALA A 80 3.57 4.13 12.17
C ALA A 80 4.03 5.35 13.00
N GLY A 81 5.19 5.25 13.64
CA GLY A 81 5.77 6.30 14.50
C GLY A 81 6.18 7.59 13.78
N ILE A 82 6.28 7.60 12.45
CA ILE A 82 6.60 8.79 11.63
C ILE A 82 5.37 9.46 11.01
N GLY A 83 4.15 9.06 11.42
CA GLY A 83 2.93 9.82 11.13
C GLY A 83 1.98 9.21 10.10
N PHE A 84 2.23 8.00 9.60
CA PHE A 84 1.24 7.32 8.77
C PHE A 84 0.02 6.90 9.61
N GLY A 85 -1.18 7.18 9.11
CA GLY A 85 -2.44 6.76 9.73
C GLY A 85 -2.67 5.24 9.65
N HIS A 86 -2.12 4.62 8.62
CA HIS A 86 -2.06 3.16 8.46
C HIS A 86 -0.81 2.75 7.69
N VAL A 87 -0.35 1.54 7.96
CA VAL A 87 0.79 0.92 7.27
C VAL A 87 0.31 -0.40 6.67
N GLU A 88 0.28 -0.48 5.35
CA GLU A 88 0.01 -1.71 4.64
C GLU A 88 1.33 -2.43 4.36
N ILE A 89 1.53 -3.57 4.99
CA ILE A 89 2.70 -4.42 4.82
C ILE A 89 2.49 -5.44 3.70
N GLY A 90 3.56 -6.02 3.23
CA GLY A 90 3.54 -7.04 2.18
C GLY A 90 3.95 -6.46 0.82
N THR A 91 3.66 -7.19 -0.24
CA THR A 91 2.84 -8.40 -0.31
C THR A 91 3.57 -9.57 0.32
N ILE A 92 2.86 -10.29 1.19
CA ILE A 92 3.32 -11.51 1.85
C ILE A 92 2.72 -12.70 1.10
N THR A 93 3.53 -13.72 0.85
CA THR A 93 3.11 -14.97 0.19
C THR A 93 3.05 -16.13 1.19
N GLY A 94 2.36 -17.20 0.86
CA GLY A 94 2.25 -18.39 1.71
C GLY A 94 3.62 -18.93 2.09
N GLN A 95 4.54 -18.95 1.13
CA GLN A 95 5.93 -19.39 1.31
C GLN A 95 6.89 -18.23 1.17
N ALA A 96 8.06 -18.34 1.80
CA ALA A 96 9.17 -17.39 1.60
C ALA A 96 9.69 -17.45 0.16
N GLN A 97 10.06 -16.29 -0.41
CA GLN A 97 10.66 -16.24 -1.73
C GLN A 97 11.61 -15.05 -1.89
N PRO A 98 12.70 -15.20 -2.68
CA PRO A 98 13.71 -14.16 -2.86
C PRO A 98 13.23 -13.01 -3.77
N GLY A 99 12.13 -13.22 -4.53
CA GLY A 99 11.70 -12.34 -5.60
C GLY A 99 12.47 -12.55 -6.90
N ASN A 100 12.38 -11.56 -7.80
CA ASN A 100 13.05 -11.60 -9.10
C ASN A 100 14.54 -11.26 -8.98
N PRO A 101 15.39 -11.64 -9.96
CA PRO A 101 16.81 -11.27 -9.98
C PRO A 101 17.04 -9.75 -9.96
N GLN A 102 18.16 -9.33 -9.39
CA GLN A 102 18.63 -7.95 -9.43
C GLN A 102 19.41 -7.66 -10.72
N PRO A 103 19.41 -6.39 -11.22
CA PRO A 103 18.70 -5.21 -10.68
C PRO A 103 17.20 -5.27 -10.96
N ARG A 104 16.40 -4.86 -10.00
CA ARG A 104 14.94 -4.99 -10.04
C ARG A 104 14.17 -3.75 -9.54
N LEU A 105 14.89 -2.67 -9.28
CA LEU A 105 14.34 -1.39 -8.86
C LEU A 105 15.08 -0.26 -9.57
N PHE A 106 14.37 0.63 -10.26
CA PHE A 106 14.93 1.70 -11.09
C PHE A 106 14.21 3.00 -10.82
N ARG A 107 14.94 4.07 -10.55
CA ARG A 107 14.39 5.41 -10.32
C ARG A 107 14.37 6.22 -11.61
N LEU A 108 13.24 6.84 -11.88
CA LEU A 108 13.08 7.89 -12.88
C LEU A 108 12.95 9.21 -12.11
N VAL A 109 14.11 9.80 -11.78
CA VAL A 109 14.18 10.91 -10.81
C VAL A 109 13.47 12.15 -11.33
N GLU A 110 13.60 12.44 -12.62
CA GLU A 110 12.98 13.59 -13.28
C GLU A 110 11.45 13.53 -13.24
N ASP A 111 10.90 12.29 -13.35
CA ASP A 111 9.47 12.03 -13.28
C ASP A 111 8.97 11.75 -11.85
N LYS A 112 9.84 11.79 -10.84
CA LYS A 112 9.52 11.34 -9.47
C LYS A 112 8.83 9.97 -9.47
N ALA A 113 9.35 9.06 -10.29
CA ALA A 113 8.79 7.75 -10.56
C ALA A 113 9.78 6.63 -10.28
N VAL A 114 9.26 5.41 -10.22
CA VAL A 114 10.03 4.18 -10.02
C VAL A 114 9.47 3.09 -10.92
N ILE A 115 10.36 2.36 -11.61
CA ILE A 115 10.02 1.08 -12.24
C ILE A 115 10.55 -0.03 -11.32
N ASN A 116 9.69 -0.99 -10.97
CA ASN A 116 10.06 -2.12 -10.15
C ASN A 116 9.61 -3.45 -10.76
N ARG A 117 10.43 -4.48 -10.55
CA ARG A 117 10.12 -5.88 -10.83
C ARG A 117 10.52 -6.78 -9.67
N MET A 118 10.12 -6.35 -8.46
CA MET A 118 10.56 -6.99 -7.20
C MET A 118 10.14 -8.45 -7.07
N GLY A 119 8.90 -8.80 -7.51
CA GLY A 119 8.41 -10.18 -7.50
C GLY A 119 8.10 -10.73 -6.10
N PHE A 120 7.54 -9.89 -5.23
CA PHE A 120 7.11 -10.26 -3.87
C PHE A 120 8.20 -10.91 -3.01
N ASN A 121 9.42 -10.35 -3.03
CA ASN A 121 10.47 -10.83 -2.13
C ASN A 121 10.04 -10.64 -0.65
N ASN A 122 9.88 -11.74 0.07
CA ASN A 122 9.43 -11.76 1.46
C ASN A 122 9.79 -13.07 2.17
N ASP A 123 9.69 -13.09 3.51
CA ASP A 123 10.07 -14.23 4.33
C ASP A 123 8.91 -15.24 4.54
N GLY A 124 7.76 -15.05 3.86
CA GLY A 124 6.57 -15.88 3.97
C GLY A 124 5.68 -15.56 5.18
N ALA A 125 4.45 -16.07 5.13
CA ALA A 125 3.43 -15.80 6.14
C ALA A 125 3.85 -16.26 7.55
N ALA A 126 4.46 -17.44 7.66
CA ALA A 126 4.89 -17.99 8.95
C ALA A 126 5.89 -17.08 9.69
N ALA A 127 6.82 -16.45 8.96
CA ALA A 127 7.78 -15.52 9.55
C ALA A 127 7.19 -14.13 9.82
N ALA A 128 6.22 -13.70 9.02
CA ALA A 128 5.58 -12.40 9.16
C ALA A 128 4.57 -12.36 10.32
N GLY A 129 3.81 -13.44 10.56
CA GLY A 129 2.76 -13.49 11.59
C GLY A 129 3.21 -13.02 12.98
N PRO A 130 4.27 -13.60 13.57
CA PRO A 130 4.78 -13.16 14.87
C PRO A 130 5.22 -11.69 14.89
N ARG A 131 5.77 -11.17 13.78
CA ARG A 131 6.19 -9.75 13.67
C ARG A 131 4.99 -8.81 13.68
N VAL A 132 3.91 -9.18 12.97
CA VAL A 132 2.67 -8.41 12.96
C VAL A 132 2.03 -8.39 14.33
N ALA A 133 1.98 -9.55 15.01
CA ALA A 133 1.46 -9.67 16.38
C ALA A 133 2.23 -8.79 17.36
N ALA A 134 3.56 -8.83 17.31
CA ALA A 134 4.42 -8.02 18.16
C ALA A 134 4.24 -6.52 17.89
N ALA A 135 4.20 -6.12 16.61
CA ALA A 135 3.98 -4.73 16.23
C ALA A 135 2.60 -4.21 16.68
N ARG A 136 1.56 -5.04 16.58
CA ARG A 136 0.22 -4.71 17.06
C ARG A 136 0.21 -4.45 18.56
N ALA A 137 0.76 -5.36 19.36
CA ALA A 137 0.86 -5.23 20.82
C ALA A 137 1.65 -3.97 21.22
N ASP A 138 2.74 -3.69 20.50
CA ASP A 138 3.57 -2.50 20.72
C ASP A 138 2.77 -1.21 20.44
N LEU A 139 2.04 -1.15 19.33
CA LEU A 139 1.17 -0.01 18.99
C LEU A 139 0.00 0.15 19.98
N GLU A 140 -0.65 -0.94 20.39
CA GLU A 140 -1.72 -0.90 21.39
C GLU A 140 -1.23 -0.36 22.74
N THR A 141 -0.01 -0.69 23.11
CA THR A 141 0.62 -0.17 24.34
C THR A 141 1.02 1.29 24.19
N GLU A 142 1.68 1.65 23.09
CA GLU A 142 2.21 3.00 22.87
C GLU A 142 1.11 4.06 22.66
N TYR A 143 0.02 3.68 22.01
CA TYR A 143 -1.11 4.57 21.69
C TYR A 143 -2.30 4.40 22.64
N ARG A 144 -2.08 3.86 23.85
CA ARG A 144 -3.16 3.71 24.85
C ARG A 144 -3.87 5.04 25.11
N GLY A 145 -5.21 5.03 24.96
CA GLY A 145 -6.07 6.21 25.16
C GLY A 145 -6.17 7.18 23.98
N VAL A 146 -5.54 6.84 22.83
CA VAL A 146 -5.68 7.60 21.58
C VAL A 146 -5.82 6.62 20.40
N VAL A 147 -6.29 7.13 19.27
CA VAL A 147 -6.40 6.30 18.04
C VAL A 147 -5.00 5.93 17.56
N ARG A 148 -4.72 4.63 17.51
CA ARG A 148 -3.44 4.11 17.02
C ARG A 148 -3.42 4.00 15.50
N PRO A 149 -2.25 4.00 14.88
CA PRO A 149 -2.09 3.63 13.47
C PRO A 149 -2.58 2.20 13.20
N ILE A 150 -3.14 1.98 12.01
CA ILE A 150 -3.78 0.75 11.60
C ILE A 150 -2.81 -0.11 10.77
N ILE A 151 -2.88 -1.43 10.94
CA ILE A 151 -2.05 -2.41 10.24
C ILE A 151 -2.87 -3.11 9.16
N GLY A 152 -2.59 -2.78 7.90
CA GLY A 152 -3.07 -3.53 6.75
C GLY A 152 -2.10 -4.65 6.39
N VAL A 153 -2.61 -5.81 6.02
CA VAL A 153 -1.80 -6.94 5.57
C VAL A 153 -2.19 -7.33 4.16
N ASN A 154 -1.24 -7.15 3.24
CA ASN A 154 -1.41 -7.46 1.83
C ASN A 154 -0.84 -8.85 1.54
N ILE A 155 -1.67 -9.75 1.00
CA ILE A 155 -1.32 -11.13 0.67
C ILE A 155 -1.38 -11.37 -0.83
N GLY A 156 -0.53 -12.26 -1.32
CA GLY A 156 -0.46 -12.60 -2.73
C GLY A 156 0.08 -14.01 -2.97
N LYS A 157 -0.02 -14.47 -4.22
CA LYS A 157 0.40 -15.80 -4.63
C LYS A 157 1.92 -15.94 -4.62
N THR A 158 2.41 -17.04 -4.03
CA THR A 158 3.81 -17.48 -4.16
C THR A 158 4.14 -17.76 -5.63
N LYS A 159 5.32 -17.33 -6.10
CA LYS A 159 5.69 -17.38 -7.52
C LYS A 159 5.69 -18.81 -8.08
N VAL A 160 6.22 -19.76 -7.31
CA VAL A 160 6.37 -21.16 -7.73
C VAL A 160 5.08 -21.97 -7.63
N VAL A 161 4.03 -21.43 -7.02
CA VAL A 161 2.71 -22.07 -6.94
C VAL A 161 1.97 -21.84 -8.26
N GLU A 162 1.47 -22.90 -8.86
CA GLU A 162 0.67 -22.82 -10.10
C GLU A 162 -0.68 -22.15 -9.84
N LEU A 163 -1.33 -21.65 -10.91
CA LEU A 163 -2.58 -20.90 -10.79
C LEU A 163 -3.72 -21.74 -10.21
N GLU A 164 -3.76 -23.02 -10.54
CA GLU A 164 -4.76 -23.98 -10.05
C GLU A 164 -4.70 -24.15 -8.53
N ASN A 165 -3.52 -23.95 -7.94
CA ASN A 165 -3.28 -24.07 -6.50
C ASN A 165 -3.23 -22.70 -5.80
N ALA A 166 -3.55 -21.62 -6.51
CA ALA A 166 -3.43 -20.26 -5.99
C ALA A 166 -4.29 -20.05 -4.73
N ILE A 167 -5.53 -20.54 -4.72
CA ILE A 167 -6.45 -20.38 -3.60
C ILE A 167 -5.82 -20.91 -2.31
N GLU A 168 -5.30 -22.16 -2.32
CA GLU A 168 -4.71 -22.73 -1.10
C GLU A 168 -3.48 -21.93 -0.62
N ASP A 169 -2.66 -21.41 -1.52
CA ASP A 169 -1.51 -20.56 -1.16
C ASP A 169 -1.97 -19.25 -0.50
N TYR A 170 -3.04 -18.61 -0.99
CA TYR A 170 -3.65 -17.45 -0.32
C TYR A 170 -4.22 -17.83 1.05
N LEU A 171 -4.82 -19.00 1.21
CA LEU A 171 -5.37 -19.47 2.48
C LEU A 171 -4.29 -19.71 3.53
N ILE A 172 -3.07 -20.15 3.15
CA ILE A 172 -1.92 -20.24 4.07
C ILE A 172 -1.63 -18.88 4.70
N SER A 173 -1.55 -17.84 3.85
CA SER A 173 -1.34 -16.45 4.32
C SER A 173 -2.51 -15.96 5.16
N THR A 174 -3.75 -16.23 4.75
CA THR A 174 -4.97 -15.83 5.45
C THR A 174 -5.02 -16.41 6.86
N ARG A 175 -4.79 -17.72 7.02
CA ARG A 175 -4.77 -18.40 8.33
C ARG A 175 -3.79 -17.77 9.30
N THR A 176 -2.61 -17.44 8.82
CA THR A 176 -1.51 -16.98 9.66
C THR A 176 -1.64 -15.50 10.03
N LEU A 177 -2.12 -14.66 9.09
CA LEU A 177 -2.00 -13.21 9.21
C LEU A 177 -3.29 -12.51 9.63
N THR A 178 -4.47 -13.07 9.29
CA THR A 178 -5.77 -12.46 9.60
C THR A 178 -5.97 -12.18 11.10
N PRO A 179 -5.63 -13.09 12.04
CA PRO A 179 -5.82 -12.84 13.47
C PRO A 179 -5.05 -11.62 13.97
N GLN A 180 -3.99 -11.21 13.30
CA GLN A 180 -3.11 -10.11 13.68
C GLN A 180 -3.36 -8.82 12.87
N ALA A 181 -3.96 -8.93 11.69
CA ALA A 181 -4.25 -7.78 10.82
C ALA A 181 -5.43 -6.95 11.35
N ASP A 182 -5.43 -5.65 11.07
CA ASP A 182 -6.63 -4.83 11.25
C ASP A 182 -7.54 -4.92 10.01
N TYR A 183 -6.95 -4.99 8.80
CA TYR A 183 -7.64 -5.35 7.56
C TYR A 183 -6.72 -6.20 6.68
N LEU A 184 -7.33 -7.00 5.80
CA LEU A 184 -6.65 -7.90 4.87
C LEU A 184 -6.84 -7.41 3.44
N VAL A 185 -5.80 -7.57 2.60
CA VAL A 185 -5.82 -7.18 1.18
C VAL A 185 -5.45 -8.36 0.31
N VAL A 186 -6.33 -8.77 -0.59
CA VAL A 186 -6.03 -9.74 -1.65
C VAL A 186 -5.41 -9.01 -2.84
N ASN A 187 -4.13 -9.26 -3.09
CA ASN A 187 -3.39 -8.63 -4.19
C ASN A 187 -3.31 -9.56 -5.40
N VAL A 188 -4.13 -9.29 -6.40
CA VAL A 188 -4.15 -9.99 -7.70
C VAL A 188 -3.58 -9.14 -8.84
N SER A 189 -2.96 -8.00 -8.52
CA SER A 189 -2.70 -6.93 -9.50
C SER A 189 -1.22 -6.68 -9.82
N SER A 190 -0.27 -7.42 -9.20
CA SER A 190 1.15 -7.23 -9.48
C SER A 190 1.51 -7.69 -10.90
N PRO A 191 2.23 -6.86 -11.69
CA PRO A 191 2.72 -7.27 -12.99
C PRO A 191 3.99 -8.14 -12.93
N ASN A 192 4.54 -8.33 -11.72
CA ASN A 192 5.87 -8.89 -11.53
C ASN A 192 5.87 -10.38 -11.11
N THR A 193 4.69 -10.98 -11.04
CA THR A 193 4.47 -12.40 -10.78
C THR A 193 3.74 -13.01 -11.98
N PRO A 194 4.31 -14.00 -12.67
CA PRO A 194 3.70 -14.60 -13.86
C PRO A 194 2.27 -15.07 -13.60
N GLY A 195 1.36 -14.78 -14.51
CA GLY A 195 -0.03 -15.20 -14.46
C GLY A 195 -0.89 -14.57 -13.36
N LEU A 196 -0.32 -13.80 -12.41
CA LEU A 196 -1.09 -13.28 -11.28
C LEU A 196 -2.28 -12.42 -11.71
N ARG A 197 -2.09 -11.57 -12.72
CA ARG A 197 -3.14 -10.66 -13.20
C ARG A 197 -4.33 -11.35 -13.85
N THR A 198 -4.16 -12.60 -14.31
CA THR A 198 -5.31 -13.40 -14.82
C THR A 198 -6.29 -13.73 -13.70
N LEU A 199 -5.85 -13.69 -12.43
CA LEU A 199 -6.75 -13.85 -11.28
C LEU A 199 -7.71 -12.66 -11.08
N GLN A 200 -7.57 -11.56 -11.84
CA GLN A 200 -8.52 -10.44 -11.82
C GLN A 200 -9.77 -10.72 -12.66
N ALA A 201 -9.74 -11.72 -13.56
CA ALA A 201 -10.94 -12.18 -14.27
C ALA A 201 -11.95 -12.76 -13.27
N ILE A 202 -13.22 -12.44 -13.45
CA ILE A 202 -14.31 -12.73 -12.50
C ILE A 202 -14.41 -14.21 -12.15
N GLU A 203 -14.20 -15.08 -13.15
CA GLU A 203 -14.25 -16.54 -13.00
C GLU A 203 -13.18 -17.06 -12.01
N SER A 204 -12.02 -16.41 -11.98
CA SER A 204 -10.91 -16.75 -11.05
C SER A 204 -11.00 -15.97 -9.75
N LEU A 205 -11.44 -14.71 -9.81
CA LEU A 205 -11.48 -13.82 -8.67
C LEU A 205 -12.57 -14.21 -7.67
N ARG A 206 -13.74 -14.60 -8.15
CA ARG A 206 -14.89 -15.02 -7.32
C ARG A 206 -14.53 -16.15 -6.35
N PRO A 207 -14.08 -17.34 -6.80
CA PRO A 207 -13.75 -18.43 -5.89
C PRO A 207 -12.61 -18.07 -4.94
N LEU A 208 -11.62 -17.29 -5.39
CA LEU A 208 -10.52 -16.84 -4.54
C LEU A 208 -11.01 -15.94 -3.39
N LEU A 209 -11.79 -14.92 -3.70
CA LEU A 209 -12.27 -13.96 -2.69
C LEU A 209 -13.24 -14.63 -1.71
N THR A 210 -14.11 -15.52 -2.21
CA THR A 210 -15.02 -16.31 -1.37
C THR A 210 -14.23 -17.17 -0.37
N ALA A 211 -13.26 -17.96 -0.84
CA ALA A 211 -12.46 -18.82 0.00
C ALA A 211 -11.65 -18.01 1.05
N VAL A 212 -11.05 -16.88 0.66
CA VAL A 212 -10.31 -16.00 1.58
C VAL A 212 -11.24 -15.39 2.62
N ARG A 213 -12.46 -14.96 2.27
CA ARG A 213 -13.45 -14.41 3.21
C ARG A 213 -13.88 -15.47 4.23
N GLU A 214 -14.23 -16.68 3.76
CA GLU A 214 -14.64 -17.79 4.62
C GLU A 214 -13.54 -18.17 5.60
N GLU A 215 -12.31 -18.27 5.11
CA GLU A 215 -11.16 -18.61 5.95
C GLU A 215 -10.83 -17.48 6.94
N ALA A 216 -10.90 -16.22 6.54
CA ALA A 216 -10.70 -15.08 7.44
C ALA A 216 -11.73 -15.09 8.59
N ASN A 217 -13.00 -15.38 8.28
CA ASN A 217 -14.05 -15.51 9.29
C ASN A 217 -13.80 -16.70 10.22
N ARG A 218 -13.33 -17.83 9.68
CA ARG A 218 -13.03 -19.03 10.44
C ARG A 218 -11.92 -18.84 11.45
N VAL A 219 -10.84 -18.12 11.08
CA VAL A 219 -9.66 -17.90 11.96
C VAL A 219 -9.80 -16.67 12.85
N SER A 220 -10.82 -15.83 12.64
CA SER A 220 -11.11 -14.65 13.45
C SER A 220 -12.61 -14.58 13.82
N PRO A 221 -13.18 -15.61 14.50
CA PRO A 221 -14.62 -15.73 14.71
C PRO A 221 -15.23 -14.64 15.60
N ASN A 222 -14.41 -14.04 16.47
CA ASN A 222 -14.86 -13.01 17.43
C ASN A 222 -14.61 -11.57 16.94
N ARG A 223 -14.05 -11.40 15.75
CA ARG A 223 -13.72 -10.07 15.20
C ARG A 223 -13.83 -10.09 13.68
N HIS A 224 -14.69 -9.25 13.15
CA HIS A 224 -14.68 -9.00 11.70
C HIS A 224 -13.36 -8.35 11.30
N VAL A 225 -12.64 -8.99 10.36
CA VAL A 225 -11.44 -8.42 9.74
C VAL A 225 -11.83 -7.98 8.35
N PRO A 226 -11.86 -6.67 8.06
CA PRO A 226 -12.20 -6.17 6.74
C PRO A 226 -11.33 -6.78 5.66
N LEU A 227 -11.95 -7.17 4.54
CA LEU A 227 -11.31 -7.75 3.38
C LEU A 227 -11.46 -6.83 2.18
N THR A 228 -10.33 -6.48 1.56
CA THR A 228 -10.28 -5.66 0.36
C THR A 228 -9.58 -6.40 -0.77
N VAL A 229 -9.86 -5.99 -2.01
CA VAL A 229 -9.14 -6.46 -3.21
C VAL A 229 -8.36 -5.31 -3.83
N LYS A 230 -7.11 -5.56 -4.25
CA LYS A 230 -6.25 -4.55 -4.89
C LYS A 230 -6.13 -4.82 -6.38
N ILE A 231 -6.55 -3.85 -7.19
CA ILE A 231 -6.63 -3.94 -8.65
C ILE A 231 -5.50 -3.20 -9.37
N ALA A 232 -5.27 -3.58 -10.64
CA ALA A 232 -4.30 -2.93 -11.52
C ALA A 232 -4.91 -1.70 -12.22
N PRO A 233 -4.09 -0.67 -12.52
CA PRO A 233 -4.56 0.49 -13.29
C PRO A 233 -4.75 0.19 -14.77
N ASP A 234 -4.19 -0.93 -15.23
CA ASP A 234 -4.17 -1.34 -16.64
C ASP A 234 -5.43 -2.14 -17.05
N LEU A 235 -6.35 -2.41 -16.12
CA LEU A 235 -7.66 -2.95 -16.43
C LEU A 235 -8.44 -1.96 -17.31
N VAL A 236 -9.20 -2.47 -18.26
CA VAL A 236 -10.20 -1.66 -18.98
C VAL A 236 -11.35 -1.30 -18.04
N ASP A 237 -12.08 -0.26 -18.38
CA ASP A 237 -13.10 0.27 -17.46
C ASP A 237 -14.23 -0.75 -17.21
N GLU A 238 -14.56 -1.58 -18.21
CA GLU A 238 -15.53 -2.67 -18.10
C GLU A 238 -15.11 -3.71 -17.04
N ASP A 239 -13.84 -4.13 -17.04
CA ASP A 239 -13.32 -5.09 -16.03
C ASP A 239 -13.35 -4.49 -14.63
N ILE A 240 -13.07 -3.17 -14.50
CA ILE A 240 -13.13 -2.47 -13.21
C ILE A 240 -14.58 -2.47 -12.68
N ILE A 241 -15.57 -2.25 -13.55
CA ILE A 241 -17.00 -2.29 -13.22
C ILE A 241 -17.40 -3.70 -12.76
N GLU A 242 -16.95 -4.74 -13.47
CA GLU A 242 -17.23 -6.13 -13.09
C GLU A 242 -16.62 -6.49 -11.73
N VAL A 243 -15.38 -6.08 -11.47
CA VAL A 243 -14.75 -6.27 -10.15
C VAL A 243 -15.51 -5.51 -9.06
N ALA A 244 -15.99 -4.29 -9.35
CA ALA A 244 -16.79 -3.52 -8.40
C ALA A 244 -18.11 -4.23 -8.07
N ALA A 245 -18.81 -4.74 -9.09
CA ALA A 245 -20.04 -5.51 -8.93
C ALA A 245 -19.83 -6.80 -8.12
N LEU A 246 -18.75 -7.55 -8.41
CA LEU A 246 -18.37 -8.74 -7.67
C LEU A 246 -18.06 -8.43 -6.21
N ALA A 247 -17.33 -7.35 -5.95
CA ALA A 247 -16.97 -6.94 -4.59
C ALA A 247 -18.23 -6.61 -3.76
N LYS A 248 -19.23 -5.97 -4.35
CA LYS A 248 -20.55 -5.71 -3.73
C LYS A 248 -21.29 -7.02 -3.46
N GLU A 249 -21.37 -7.90 -4.45
CA GLU A 249 -22.04 -9.21 -4.35
C GLU A 249 -21.48 -10.05 -3.21
N LEU A 250 -20.14 -10.13 -3.12
CA LEU A 250 -19.43 -10.87 -2.08
C LEU A 250 -19.36 -10.13 -0.73
N LYS A 251 -19.92 -8.92 -0.64
CA LYS A 251 -19.91 -8.06 0.54
C LYS A 251 -18.48 -7.87 1.09
N LEU A 252 -17.54 -7.58 0.19
CA LEU A 252 -16.22 -7.13 0.60
C LEU A 252 -16.34 -5.79 1.33
N ASP A 253 -15.31 -5.43 2.08
CA ASP A 253 -15.30 -4.17 2.83
C ASP A 253 -14.74 -2.99 2.00
N GLY A 254 -13.99 -3.28 0.92
CA GLY A 254 -13.47 -2.23 0.07
C GLY A 254 -12.63 -2.70 -1.12
N ILE A 255 -12.25 -1.71 -1.94
CA ILE A 255 -11.37 -1.89 -3.12
C ILE A 255 -10.17 -0.96 -2.98
N ILE A 256 -8.95 -1.45 -3.28
CA ILE A 256 -7.74 -0.65 -3.34
C ILE A 256 -7.37 -0.38 -4.80
N ALA A 257 -7.38 0.87 -5.19
CA ALA A 257 -7.10 1.31 -6.55
C ALA A 257 -6.02 2.43 -6.53
N THR A 258 -4.82 2.16 -7.10
CA THR A 258 -4.41 1.04 -7.92
C THR A 258 -3.02 0.50 -7.54
N ASN A 259 -2.63 -0.64 -8.13
CA ASN A 259 -1.24 -1.09 -8.17
C ASN A 259 -0.43 -0.24 -9.18
N THR A 260 0.74 -0.71 -9.58
CA THR A 260 1.62 -0.08 -10.59
C THR A 260 1.19 -0.43 -12.01
N THR A 261 1.51 0.44 -12.99
CA THR A 261 1.18 0.24 -14.41
C THR A 261 2.33 -0.39 -15.19
N ILE A 262 1.99 -1.18 -16.21
CA ILE A 262 2.93 -1.64 -17.24
C ILE A 262 3.05 -0.65 -18.40
N ALA A 263 2.18 0.33 -18.48
CA ALA A 263 2.24 1.35 -19.53
C ALA A 263 3.56 2.14 -19.45
N ARG A 264 4.03 2.57 -20.61
CA ARG A 264 5.19 3.47 -20.77
C ARG A 264 4.85 4.68 -21.61
N GLU A 265 3.80 4.57 -22.43
CA GLU A 265 3.27 5.61 -23.30
C GLU A 265 2.07 6.30 -22.63
N GLY A 266 1.77 7.52 -23.01
CA GLY A 266 0.64 8.29 -22.47
C GLY A 266 0.81 8.78 -21.02
N LEU A 267 1.97 8.52 -20.39
CA LEU A 267 2.23 8.89 -18.99
C LEU A 267 2.94 10.24 -18.82
N GLY A 268 3.27 10.94 -19.91
CA GLY A 268 3.97 12.21 -19.87
C GLY A 268 5.38 12.13 -19.27
N LEU A 269 6.08 11.01 -19.47
CA LEU A 269 7.44 10.83 -18.97
C LEU A 269 8.40 11.82 -19.62
N THR A 270 9.24 12.43 -18.80
CA THR A 270 10.33 13.34 -19.21
C THR A 270 11.69 12.64 -19.25
N SER A 271 11.81 11.50 -18.58
CA SER A 271 12.99 10.64 -18.61
C SER A 271 13.27 10.14 -20.04
N ASP A 272 14.53 9.93 -20.35
CA ASP A 272 14.97 9.38 -21.62
C ASP A 272 14.30 8.03 -21.92
N MET A 273 13.45 8.01 -22.95
CA MET A 273 12.66 6.83 -23.32
C MET A 273 13.54 5.67 -23.80
N THR A 274 14.77 5.92 -24.28
CA THR A 274 15.72 4.85 -24.61
C THR A 274 16.09 4.09 -23.35
N LYS A 275 16.45 4.80 -22.28
CA LYS A 275 16.75 4.20 -20.97
C LYS A 275 15.52 3.50 -20.36
N VAL A 276 14.34 4.08 -20.51
CA VAL A 276 13.10 3.46 -20.01
C VAL A 276 12.82 2.13 -20.73
N LYS A 277 13.08 2.05 -22.05
CA LYS A 277 12.97 0.82 -22.83
C LYS A 277 14.04 -0.21 -22.43
N GLU A 278 15.29 0.21 -22.20
CA GLU A 278 16.37 -0.66 -21.71
C GLU A 278 16.06 -1.28 -20.33
N ILE A 279 15.43 -0.54 -19.43
CA ILE A 279 14.94 -1.08 -18.15
C ILE A 279 13.97 -2.24 -18.40
N GLY A 280 13.13 -2.16 -19.41
CA GLY A 280 12.21 -3.22 -19.84
C GLY A 280 11.01 -3.40 -18.91
N ALA A 281 10.62 -4.68 -18.70
CA ALA A 281 9.44 -5.05 -17.93
C ALA A 281 9.50 -4.61 -16.46
N GLY A 282 8.34 -4.32 -15.89
CA GLY A 282 8.16 -3.93 -14.50
C GLY A 282 7.00 -2.96 -14.31
N GLY A 283 6.54 -2.82 -13.09
CA GLY A 283 5.48 -1.87 -12.74
C GLY A 283 6.03 -0.47 -12.51
N LEU A 284 5.48 0.53 -13.20
CA LEU A 284 5.79 1.94 -13.02
C LEU A 284 4.85 2.56 -11.99
N SER A 285 5.42 3.32 -11.06
CA SER A 285 4.73 4.04 -9.98
C SER A 285 5.26 5.47 -9.85
N GLY A 286 4.58 6.28 -9.08
CA GLY A 286 4.95 7.68 -8.85
C GLY A 286 4.06 8.67 -9.60
N ALA A 287 4.50 9.91 -9.74
CA ALA A 287 3.70 11.02 -10.26
C ALA A 287 3.00 10.72 -11.60
N PRO A 288 3.64 10.03 -12.57
CA PRO A 288 2.99 9.73 -13.86
C PRO A 288 1.72 8.86 -13.77
N LEU A 289 1.57 8.10 -12.67
CA LEU A 289 0.38 7.26 -12.47
C LEU A 289 -0.85 8.05 -11.95
N LYS A 290 -0.66 9.29 -11.49
CA LYS A 290 -1.71 10.09 -10.85
C LYS A 290 -2.98 10.23 -11.69
N PRO A 291 -2.93 10.58 -13.00
CA PRO A 291 -4.15 10.77 -13.80
C PRO A 291 -4.98 9.49 -13.85
N ARG A 292 -4.40 8.36 -14.28
CA ARG A 292 -5.13 7.10 -14.42
C ARG A 292 -5.69 6.60 -13.09
N SER A 293 -4.92 6.69 -12.00
CA SER A 293 -5.42 6.25 -10.69
C SER A 293 -6.58 7.11 -10.16
N LEU A 294 -6.64 8.38 -10.56
CA LEU A 294 -7.74 9.28 -10.23
C LEU A 294 -8.99 8.99 -11.09
N GLU A 295 -8.80 8.64 -12.36
CA GLU A 295 -9.88 8.17 -13.24
C GLU A 295 -10.52 6.90 -12.69
N VAL A 296 -9.70 5.90 -12.31
CA VAL A 296 -10.18 4.65 -11.71
C VAL A 296 -10.93 4.91 -10.39
N LEU A 297 -10.43 5.82 -9.55
CA LEU A 297 -11.14 6.22 -8.33
C LEU A 297 -12.53 6.77 -8.64
N ARG A 298 -12.65 7.70 -9.59
CA ARG A 298 -13.94 8.31 -9.98
C ARG A 298 -14.89 7.28 -10.59
N LEU A 299 -14.36 6.35 -11.38
CA LEU A 299 -15.13 5.23 -11.94
C LEU A 299 -15.69 4.37 -10.81
N LEU A 300 -14.84 3.88 -9.91
CA LEU A 300 -15.26 3.08 -8.77
C LEU A 300 -16.31 3.81 -7.92
N LYS A 301 -16.08 5.09 -7.58
CA LYS A 301 -17.05 5.86 -6.77
C LYS A 301 -18.42 5.96 -7.43
N ARG A 302 -18.46 6.07 -8.75
CA ARG A 302 -19.70 6.07 -9.53
C ARG A 302 -20.44 4.73 -9.44
N GLU A 303 -19.70 3.60 -9.51
CA GLU A 303 -20.25 2.25 -9.54
C GLU A 303 -20.66 1.72 -8.16
N ILE A 304 -19.90 2.03 -7.13
CA ILE A 304 -20.14 1.46 -5.80
C ILE A 304 -20.78 2.46 -4.80
N GLY A 305 -20.78 3.74 -5.11
CA GLY A 305 -21.33 4.76 -4.20
C GLY A 305 -20.62 4.72 -2.82
N ASP A 306 -21.42 4.52 -1.77
CA ASP A 306 -20.94 4.39 -0.39
C ASP A 306 -21.05 2.94 0.14
N ASP A 307 -21.35 1.97 -0.73
CA ASP A 307 -21.54 0.58 -0.33
C ASP A 307 -20.23 -0.10 0.11
N LEU A 308 -19.10 0.31 -0.48
CA LEU A 308 -17.77 -0.23 -0.19
C LEU A 308 -16.77 0.91 -0.02
N ALA A 309 -15.78 0.71 0.84
CA ALA A 309 -14.69 1.67 0.98
C ALA A 309 -13.75 1.67 -0.25
N ILE A 310 -13.28 2.84 -0.63
CA ILE A 310 -12.27 3.01 -1.67
C ILE A 310 -10.97 3.51 -1.04
N ILE A 311 -9.90 2.71 -1.14
CA ILE A 311 -8.55 3.13 -0.78
C ILE A 311 -7.82 3.53 -2.05
N SER A 312 -7.57 4.82 -2.23
CA SER A 312 -6.95 5.35 -3.46
C SER A 312 -5.43 5.38 -3.37
N VAL A 313 -4.76 4.82 -4.39
CA VAL A 313 -3.30 4.71 -4.47
C VAL A 313 -2.80 5.06 -5.86
N GLY A 314 -1.69 5.79 -5.97
CA GLY A 314 -0.99 6.07 -7.24
C GLY A 314 -0.73 7.57 -7.44
N GLY A 315 0.54 7.97 -7.50
CA GLY A 315 0.95 9.35 -7.81
C GLY A 315 0.71 10.39 -6.73
N VAL A 316 0.42 9.99 -5.49
CA VAL A 316 0.22 10.89 -4.35
C VAL A 316 1.56 11.44 -3.87
N THR A 317 1.68 12.76 -3.76
CA THR A 317 2.90 13.45 -3.33
C THR A 317 2.62 14.50 -2.25
N THR A 318 1.53 15.26 -2.37
CA THR A 318 1.22 16.41 -1.52
C THR A 318 -0.08 16.22 -0.73
N ALA A 319 -0.34 17.12 0.21
CA ALA A 319 -1.62 17.14 0.95
C ALA A 319 -2.79 17.47 0.03
N GLU A 320 -2.55 18.31 -0.98
CA GLU A 320 -3.51 18.65 -2.01
C GLU A 320 -3.90 17.42 -2.85
N ASP A 321 -2.93 16.55 -3.20
CA ASP A 321 -3.21 15.29 -3.89
C ASP A 321 -4.08 14.36 -3.03
N VAL A 322 -3.82 14.29 -1.72
CA VAL A 322 -4.65 13.51 -0.79
C VAL A 322 -6.05 14.08 -0.73
N GLN A 323 -6.17 15.41 -0.56
CA GLN A 323 -7.47 16.07 -0.48
C GLN A 323 -8.27 15.92 -1.78
N GLU A 324 -7.63 16.04 -2.95
CA GLU A 324 -8.27 15.81 -4.26
C GLU A 324 -8.90 14.42 -4.36
N ARG A 325 -8.24 13.41 -3.81
CA ARG A 325 -8.76 12.04 -3.81
C ARG A 325 -9.91 11.84 -2.83
N LEU A 326 -9.81 12.44 -1.65
CA LEU A 326 -10.92 12.45 -0.67
C LEU A 326 -12.15 13.15 -1.27
N ASP A 327 -11.94 14.29 -1.95
CA ASP A 327 -13.02 15.03 -2.62
C ASP A 327 -13.60 14.23 -3.82
N ALA A 328 -12.80 13.38 -4.46
CA ALA A 328 -13.23 12.49 -5.53
C ALA A 328 -13.91 11.20 -5.03
N GLY A 329 -14.06 11.03 -3.71
CA GLY A 329 -14.80 9.94 -3.09
C GLY A 329 -13.95 8.79 -2.54
N ALA A 330 -12.64 8.97 -2.38
CA ALA A 330 -11.83 8.02 -1.63
C ALA A 330 -12.09 8.15 -0.13
N ASP A 331 -12.18 7.02 0.59
CA ASP A 331 -12.28 6.98 2.04
C ASP A 331 -10.91 7.07 2.71
N LEU A 332 -9.92 6.41 2.11
CA LEU A 332 -8.52 6.42 2.50
C LEU A 332 -7.61 6.66 1.29
N VAL A 333 -6.43 7.17 1.55
CA VAL A 333 -5.41 7.44 0.52
C VAL A 333 -4.08 6.86 0.95
N GLN A 334 -3.41 6.18 0.03
CA GLN A 334 -2.07 5.63 0.27
C GLN A 334 -1.05 6.24 -0.68
N GLY A 335 0.19 6.33 -0.21
CA GLY A 335 1.33 6.66 -1.03
C GLY A 335 2.53 5.77 -0.74
N TYR A 336 3.46 5.70 -1.69
CA TYR A 336 4.71 4.95 -1.56
C TYR A 336 5.88 5.68 -2.21
N THR A 337 5.85 5.87 -3.54
CA THR A 337 6.98 6.38 -4.31
C THR A 337 7.48 7.73 -3.84
N ALA A 338 6.57 8.64 -3.49
CA ALA A 338 6.95 9.97 -2.99
C ALA A 338 7.69 9.89 -1.65
N PHE A 339 7.47 8.86 -0.82
CA PHE A 339 8.23 8.68 0.42
C PHE A 339 9.74 8.54 0.17
N LEU A 340 10.14 7.94 -0.95
CA LEU A 340 11.55 7.81 -1.33
C LEU A 340 12.18 9.20 -1.61
N TYR A 341 11.42 10.14 -2.18
CA TYR A 341 11.87 11.45 -2.59
C TYR A 341 11.68 12.54 -1.51
N GLU A 342 10.65 12.42 -0.66
CA GLU A 342 10.26 13.40 0.35
C GLU A 342 10.78 13.05 1.77
N GLY A 343 11.16 11.79 2.01
CA GLY A 343 11.81 11.30 3.22
C GLY A 343 10.88 11.12 4.44
N PRO A 344 11.49 10.89 5.64
CA PRO A 344 10.76 10.40 6.81
C PRO A 344 9.76 11.41 7.41
N LEU A 345 9.83 12.67 7.05
CA LEU A 345 8.87 13.70 7.49
C LEU A 345 7.63 13.82 6.59
N TRP A 346 7.58 13.06 5.49
CA TRP A 346 6.54 13.21 4.46
C TRP A 346 5.13 13.01 5.02
N ALA A 347 4.86 11.93 5.76
CA ALA A 347 3.54 11.67 6.32
C ALA A 347 3.10 12.80 7.27
N ALA A 348 4.00 13.29 8.13
CA ALA A 348 3.72 14.41 9.01
C ALA A 348 3.46 15.73 8.25
N HIS A 349 4.13 15.95 7.11
CA HIS A 349 3.86 17.10 6.24
C HIS A 349 2.49 17.01 5.58
N ILE A 350 2.12 15.83 5.07
CA ILE A 350 0.78 15.55 4.52
C ILE A 350 -0.28 15.85 5.57
N ASN A 351 -0.18 15.27 6.76
CA ASN A 351 -1.17 15.47 7.83
C ASN A 351 -1.35 16.94 8.19
N ARG A 352 -0.26 17.70 8.34
CA ARG A 352 -0.33 19.14 8.62
C ARG A 352 -0.93 19.94 7.45
N GLY A 353 -0.63 19.54 6.22
CA GLY A 353 -1.26 20.14 5.04
C GLY A 353 -2.76 19.91 5.01
N LEU A 354 -3.23 18.68 5.29
CA LEU A 354 -4.65 18.33 5.36
C LEU A 354 -5.39 19.17 6.42
N VAL A 355 -4.79 19.35 7.61
CA VAL A 355 -5.36 20.21 8.64
C VAL A 355 -5.55 21.64 8.13
N LYS A 356 -4.54 22.20 7.47
CA LYS A 356 -4.61 23.56 6.88
C LYS A 356 -5.71 23.66 5.83
N LEU A 357 -5.78 22.67 4.90
CA LEU A 357 -6.80 22.64 3.86
C LEU A 357 -8.22 22.55 4.44
N ARG A 358 -8.43 21.69 5.45
CA ARG A 358 -9.73 21.57 6.12
C ARG A 358 -10.13 22.86 6.85
N ARG A 359 -9.20 23.54 7.50
CA ARG A 359 -9.47 24.82 8.19
C ARG A 359 -9.76 25.96 7.23
N ALA A 360 -9.13 25.99 6.05
CA ALA A 360 -9.38 26.98 5.01
C ALA A 360 -10.76 26.84 4.33
N ARG A 361 -11.44 25.70 4.52
CA ARG A 361 -12.78 25.41 3.97
C ARG A 361 -13.92 25.68 4.95
N ARG A 362 -13.59 25.89 6.22
CA ARG A 362 -14.53 26.33 7.30
C ARG A 362 -14.66 27.82 7.35
#